data_f4791a9fd86af5809e94247856fd73b9
#
_entry.id   f4791a9fd86af5809e94247856fd73b9
#
_cell.length_a   1.000
_cell.length_b   1.000
_cell.length_c   1.000
_cell.angle_alpha   90.00
_cell.angle_beta   90.00
_cell.angle_gamma   90.00
#
_symmetry.space_group_name_H-M   'P 1'
#
loop_
_entity.id
_entity.type
_entity.pdbx_description
1 polymer ?
#
loop_
_entity_poly.entity_id
_entity_poly.type
_entity_poly.pdbx_seq_one_letter_code
_entity_poly.pdbx_strand_id
1 'polypeptide(L)'
;EIVSELDRFIVGQDDAKRAVAIALRNRWRRQQLDDIMREEVLPKNILMIGPTGVGKTEIARRLAKLAQAPFIKVEATKFTEVGYVGRDVEQIIRDLVEFSIHMIRERLRKQVAAKAELRAEDRVIEALVGENASESTRQKFRKMLREGELNEKEIEITIDDATGAGMPTFDIPGMPGAQMGMLNIGDMVGKAFGTPK
;
A
#
# COMPACT_ATOMS: atom_id res chain seq x y z
N GLU A 1 9.32 -19.31 18.59
CA GLU A 1 8.65 -18.06 18.25
C GLU A 1 7.94 -18.15 16.89
N ILE A 2 8.64 -18.35 15.73
CA ILE A 2 8.00 -18.48 14.41
C ILE A 2 7.02 -19.66 14.38
N VAL A 3 7.42 -20.85 14.87
CA VAL A 3 6.55 -22.04 14.94
C VAL A 3 5.34 -21.76 15.83
N SER A 4 5.52 -21.15 17.00
CA SER A 4 4.44 -20.78 17.91
C SER A 4 3.41 -19.84 17.26
N GLU A 5 3.84 -18.89 16.44
CA GLU A 5 2.91 -18.04 15.68
C GLU A 5 2.17 -18.82 14.59
N LEU A 6 2.80 -19.80 13.96
CA LEU A 6 2.12 -20.67 12.99
C LEU A 6 1.11 -21.60 13.68
N ASP A 7 1.42 -22.08 14.89
CA ASP A 7 0.54 -22.96 15.69
C ASP A 7 -0.81 -22.32 16.02
N ARG A 8 -0.86 -20.99 16.10
CA ARG A 8 -2.11 -20.25 16.35
C ARG A 8 -3.15 -20.42 15.23
N PHE A 9 -2.70 -20.76 14.02
CA PHE A 9 -3.54 -20.76 12.82
C PHE A 9 -3.56 -22.11 12.08
N ILE A 10 -2.58 -22.98 12.34
CA ILE A 10 -2.38 -24.24 11.61
C ILE A 10 -2.31 -25.36 12.61
N VAL A 11 -3.27 -26.25 12.55
CA VAL A 11 -3.33 -27.43 13.41
C VAL A 11 -2.44 -28.53 12.83
N GLY A 12 -1.57 -29.13 13.66
CA GLY A 12 -0.63 -30.15 13.22
C GLY A 12 0.45 -29.62 12.27
N GLN A 13 0.97 -30.47 11.39
CA GLN A 13 2.02 -30.12 10.41
C GLN A 13 3.33 -29.62 11.05
N ASP A 14 3.72 -30.19 12.18
CA ASP A 14 4.83 -29.66 13.00
C ASP A 14 6.18 -29.68 12.27
N ASP A 15 6.44 -30.72 11.48
CA ASP A 15 7.66 -30.82 10.68
C ASP A 15 7.70 -29.75 9.57
N ALA A 16 6.56 -29.54 8.89
CA ALA A 16 6.45 -28.51 7.87
C ALA A 16 6.63 -27.10 8.46
N LYS A 17 5.98 -26.82 9.60
CA LYS A 17 6.12 -25.53 10.32
C LYS A 17 7.57 -25.30 10.74
N ARG A 18 8.25 -26.33 11.25
CA ARG A 18 9.66 -26.25 11.63
C ARG A 18 10.58 -26.01 10.44
N ALA A 19 10.36 -26.72 9.33
CA ALA A 19 11.14 -26.57 8.10
C ALA A 19 11.02 -25.15 7.52
N VAL A 20 9.80 -24.59 7.44
CA VAL A 20 9.59 -23.22 6.93
C VAL A 20 10.11 -22.16 7.89
N ALA A 21 10.05 -22.41 9.20
CA ALA A 21 10.64 -21.49 10.19
C ALA A 21 12.17 -21.41 10.05
N ILE A 22 12.84 -22.55 9.79
CA ILE A 22 14.27 -22.60 9.49
C ILE A 22 14.59 -21.84 8.21
N ALA A 23 13.79 -22.03 7.15
CA ALA A 23 13.98 -21.34 5.87
C ALA A 23 13.85 -19.82 6.02
N LEU A 24 12.85 -19.32 6.78
CA LEU A 24 12.69 -17.90 7.07
C LEU A 24 13.88 -17.35 7.86
N ARG A 25 14.34 -18.09 8.87
CA ARG A 25 15.52 -17.71 9.66
C ARG A 25 16.79 -17.65 8.81
N ASN A 26 16.96 -18.57 7.90
CA ASN A 26 18.12 -18.56 6.97
C ASN A 26 18.05 -17.38 6.00
N ARG A 27 16.85 -17.00 5.54
CA ARG A 27 16.68 -15.78 4.76
C ARG A 27 17.07 -14.53 5.54
N TRP A 28 16.68 -14.43 6.80
CA TRP A 28 17.10 -13.32 7.67
C TRP A 28 18.61 -13.29 7.89
N ARG A 29 19.24 -14.45 8.16
CA ARG A 29 20.70 -14.57 8.30
C ARG A 29 21.44 -14.12 7.05
N ARG A 30 20.92 -14.49 5.87
CA ARG A 30 21.48 -14.06 4.59
C ARG A 30 21.50 -12.54 4.45
N GLN A 31 20.49 -11.84 4.93
CA GLN A 31 20.42 -10.37 4.89
C GLN A 31 21.46 -9.69 5.80
N GLN A 32 22.06 -10.42 6.75
CA GLN A 32 23.11 -9.92 7.63
C GLN A 32 24.53 -10.15 7.06
N LEU A 33 24.64 -10.83 5.92
CA LEU A 33 25.92 -11.05 5.24
C LEU A 33 26.33 -9.78 4.51
N ASP A 34 27.64 -9.60 4.33
CA ASP A 34 28.18 -8.60 3.42
C ASP A 34 27.76 -8.88 1.96
N ASP A 35 27.96 -7.93 1.07
CA ASP A 35 27.47 -8.00 -0.30
C ASP A 35 28.10 -9.18 -1.07
N ILE A 36 29.39 -9.46 -0.85
CA ILE A 36 30.12 -10.55 -1.51
C ILE A 36 29.53 -11.91 -1.12
N MET A 37 29.43 -12.16 0.18
CA MET A 37 28.88 -13.42 0.69
C MET A 37 27.39 -13.56 0.37
N ARG A 38 26.65 -12.45 0.30
CA ARG A 38 25.22 -12.48 -0.03
C ARG A 38 24.95 -12.87 -1.48
N GLU A 39 25.84 -12.57 -2.41
CA GLU A 39 25.75 -13.03 -3.79
C GLU A 39 26.02 -14.54 -3.91
N GLU A 40 26.96 -15.07 -3.15
CA GLU A 40 27.29 -16.49 -3.13
C GLU A 40 26.17 -17.36 -2.48
N VAL A 41 25.51 -16.83 -1.44
CA VAL A 41 24.44 -17.55 -0.72
C VAL A 41 23.10 -17.27 -1.35
N LEU A 42 22.71 -18.03 -2.36
CA LEU A 42 21.42 -17.88 -3.03
C LEU A 42 20.25 -18.25 -2.11
N PRO A 43 19.14 -17.48 -2.14
CA PRO A 43 17.92 -17.86 -1.44
C PRO A 43 17.32 -19.13 -2.04
N LYS A 44 16.91 -20.07 -1.18
CA LYS A 44 16.30 -21.32 -1.62
C LYS A 44 14.78 -21.18 -1.66
N ASN A 45 14.18 -21.74 -2.71
CA ASN A 45 12.74 -21.88 -2.83
C ASN A 45 12.26 -23.02 -1.92
N ILE A 46 11.02 -22.94 -1.45
CA ILE A 46 10.37 -23.96 -0.64
C ILE A 46 9.35 -24.68 -1.50
N LEU A 47 9.53 -26.00 -1.68
CA LEU A 47 8.54 -26.87 -2.30
C LEU A 47 7.69 -27.51 -1.21
N MET A 48 6.36 -27.32 -1.28
CA MET A 48 5.39 -27.92 -0.37
C MET A 48 4.53 -28.93 -1.13
N ILE A 49 4.59 -30.20 -0.74
CA ILE A 49 3.85 -31.30 -1.36
C ILE A 49 2.87 -31.88 -0.34
N GLY A 50 1.66 -32.19 -0.78
CA GLY A 50 0.63 -32.79 0.06
C GLY A 50 -0.77 -32.60 -0.52
N PRO A 51 -1.79 -33.27 0.03
CA PRO A 51 -3.17 -33.18 -0.44
C PRO A 51 -3.74 -31.76 -0.28
N THR A 52 -4.88 -31.50 -0.92
CA THR A 52 -5.60 -30.23 -0.79
C THR A 52 -6.14 -30.10 0.65
N GLY A 53 -6.16 -28.85 1.17
CA GLY A 53 -6.74 -28.57 2.49
C GLY A 53 -5.79 -28.73 3.68
N VAL A 54 -4.57 -29.26 3.53
CA VAL A 54 -3.63 -29.47 4.64
C VAL A 54 -2.89 -28.22 5.11
N GLY A 55 -3.24 -27.02 4.60
CA GLY A 55 -2.68 -25.76 5.09
C GLY A 55 -1.47 -25.20 4.32
N LYS A 56 -1.04 -25.80 3.20
CA LYS A 56 0.14 -25.34 2.43
C LYS A 56 0.12 -23.83 2.12
N THR A 57 -0.96 -23.35 1.55
CA THR A 57 -1.12 -21.92 1.21
C THR A 57 -1.20 -21.04 2.45
N GLU A 58 -1.82 -21.53 3.52
CA GLU A 58 -1.94 -20.77 4.77
C GLU A 58 -0.58 -20.63 5.47
N ILE A 59 0.24 -21.68 5.48
CA ILE A 59 1.63 -21.61 5.95
C ILE A 59 2.39 -20.52 5.20
N ALA A 60 2.33 -20.50 3.87
CA ALA A 60 3.03 -19.51 3.05
C ALA A 60 2.53 -18.06 3.32
N ARG A 61 1.21 -17.87 3.44
CA ARG A 61 0.61 -16.58 3.75
C ARG A 61 1.03 -16.05 5.12
N ARG A 62 1.01 -16.91 6.14
CA ARG A 62 1.42 -16.55 7.51
C ARG A 62 2.91 -16.24 7.59
N LEU A 63 3.72 -17.01 6.88
CA LEU A 63 5.15 -16.78 6.79
C LEU A 63 5.47 -15.42 6.17
N ALA A 64 4.79 -15.06 5.08
CA ALA A 64 4.92 -13.75 4.45
C ALA A 64 4.51 -12.61 5.40
N LYS A 65 3.40 -12.80 6.15
CA LYS A 65 2.95 -11.82 7.15
C LYS A 65 3.96 -11.63 8.27
N LEU A 66 4.53 -12.71 8.80
CA LEU A 66 5.59 -12.66 9.82
C LEU A 66 6.85 -11.96 9.31
N ALA A 67 7.20 -12.19 8.05
CA ALA A 67 8.33 -11.54 7.39
C ALA A 67 8.04 -10.10 6.93
N GLN A 68 6.81 -9.60 7.11
CA GLN A 68 6.35 -8.33 6.56
C GLN A 68 6.63 -8.20 5.05
N ALA A 69 6.54 -9.31 4.33
CA ALA A 69 6.78 -9.41 2.90
C ALA A 69 5.46 -9.44 2.11
N PRO A 70 5.44 -8.92 0.88
CA PRO A 70 4.29 -9.03 0.01
C PRO A 70 3.99 -10.49 -0.32
N PHE A 71 2.72 -10.83 -0.47
CA PHE A 71 2.25 -12.16 -0.78
C PHE A 71 1.17 -12.12 -1.85
N ILE A 72 1.39 -12.87 -2.92
CA ILE A 72 0.37 -13.15 -3.93
C ILE A 72 0.25 -14.67 -4.12
N LYS A 73 -0.96 -15.11 -4.41
CA LYS A 73 -1.25 -16.49 -4.80
C LYS A 73 -1.53 -16.53 -6.28
N VAL A 74 -0.78 -17.31 -7.03
CA VAL A 74 -0.98 -17.52 -8.46
C VAL A 74 -1.25 -19.00 -8.75
N GLU A 75 -2.04 -19.26 -9.78
CA GLU A 75 -2.28 -20.61 -10.31
C GLU A 75 -1.45 -20.75 -11.58
N ALA A 76 -0.44 -21.59 -11.56
CA ALA A 76 0.49 -21.75 -12.68
C ALA A 76 -0.22 -22.10 -14.01
N THR A 77 -1.33 -22.85 -13.95
CA THR A 77 -2.14 -23.23 -15.12
C THR A 77 -2.82 -22.06 -15.84
N LYS A 78 -2.88 -20.87 -15.22
CA LYS A 78 -3.43 -19.66 -15.84
C LYS A 78 -2.40 -18.87 -16.64
N PHE A 79 -1.14 -19.25 -16.54
CA PHE A 79 -0.03 -18.60 -17.24
C PHE A 79 0.46 -19.53 -18.34
N THR A 80 0.65 -18.98 -19.53
CA THR A 80 1.15 -19.71 -20.69
C THR A 80 2.44 -19.08 -21.19
N GLU A 81 3.26 -19.88 -21.87
CA GLU A 81 4.39 -19.36 -22.59
C GLU A 81 3.95 -18.41 -23.73
N VAL A 82 4.86 -17.49 -24.09
CA VAL A 82 4.60 -16.43 -25.07
C VAL A 82 3.96 -16.99 -26.36
N GLY A 83 2.79 -16.46 -26.69
CA GLY A 83 2.07 -16.76 -27.95
C GLY A 83 0.81 -17.61 -27.84
N TYR A 84 0.43 -18.10 -26.66
CA TYR A 84 -0.84 -18.79 -26.40
C TYR A 84 -1.79 -17.94 -25.55
N VAL A 85 -3.10 -18.25 -25.64
CA VAL A 85 -4.13 -17.56 -24.84
C VAL A 85 -3.93 -17.84 -23.35
N GLY A 86 -3.41 -16.85 -22.61
CA GLY A 86 -3.17 -16.91 -21.18
C GLY A 86 -2.62 -15.58 -20.65
N ARG A 87 -2.48 -15.48 -19.31
CA ARG A 87 -1.85 -14.32 -18.71
C ARG A 87 -0.33 -14.42 -18.88
N ASP A 88 0.27 -13.28 -19.20
CA ASP A 88 1.73 -13.14 -19.24
C ASP A 88 2.34 -13.38 -17.84
N VAL A 89 3.40 -14.15 -17.74
CA VAL A 89 4.11 -14.41 -16.48
C VAL A 89 4.69 -13.14 -15.87
N GLU A 90 5.00 -12.13 -16.66
CA GLU A 90 5.45 -10.82 -16.20
C GLU A 90 4.37 -10.11 -15.36
N GLN A 91 3.09 -10.42 -15.60
CA GLN A 91 1.99 -9.87 -14.81
C GLN A 91 2.11 -10.26 -13.34
N ILE A 92 2.67 -11.42 -13.00
CA ILE A 92 2.91 -11.85 -11.62
C ILE A 92 3.80 -10.83 -10.89
N ILE A 93 4.84 -10.36 -11.56
CA ILE A 93 5.78 -9.39 -10.98
C ILE A 93 5.12 -8.02 -10.85
N ARG A 94 4.34 -7.60 -11.83
CA ARG A 94 3.58 -6.34 -11.78
C ARG A 94 2.60 -6.33 -10.61
N ASP A 95 1.80 -7.40 -10.48
CA ASP A 95 0.84 -7.55 -9.39
C ASP A 95 1.55 -7.56 -8.02
N LEU A 96 2.71 -8.21 -7.91
CA LEU A 96 3.52 -8.23 -6.69
C LEU A 96 4.06 -6.84 -6.33
N VAL A 97 4.51 -6.07 -7.32
CA VAL A 97 4.98 -4.69 -7.11
C VAL A 97 3.85 -3.79 -6.66
N GLU A 98 2.68 -3.85 -7.31
CA GLU A 98 1.50 -3.07 -6.92
C GLU A 98 1.05 -3.39 -5.49
N PHE A 99 0.98 -4.68 -5.15
CA PHE A 99 0.68 -5.11 -3.79
C PHE A 99 1.71 -4.57 -2.78
N SER A 100 2.99 -4.60 -3.13
CA SER A 100 4.09 -4.09 -2.29
C SER A 100 3.95 -2.59 -2.04
N ILE A 101 3.66 -1.81 -3.09
CA ILE A 101 3.42 -0.37 -3.00
C ILE A 101 2.24 -0.07 -2.07
N HIS A 102 1.13 -0.79 -2.26
CA HIS A 102 -0.06 -0.63 -1.41
C HIS A 102 0.27 -0.94 0.07
N MET A 103 0.94 -2.04 0.34
CA MET A 103 1.33 -2.45 1.69
C MET A 103 2.24 -1.41 2.38
N ILE A 104 3.23 -0.88 1.65
CA ILE A 104 4.14 0.15 2.18
C ILE A 104 3.37 1.45 2.42
N ARG A 105 2.51 1.85 1.48
CA ARG A 105 1.68 3.06 1.59
C ARG A 105 0.77 3.01 2.82
N GLU A 106 0.11 1.87 3.06
CA GLU A 106 -0.71 1.67 4.25
C GLU A 106 0.12 1.74 5.56
N ARG A 107 1.31 1.17 5.57
CA ARG A 107 2.21 1.25 6.71
C ARG A 107 2.63 2.70 7.00
N LEU A 108 3.02 3.44 5.95
CA LEU A 108 3.42 4.85 6.08
C LEU A 108 2.24 5.73 6.53
N ARG A 109 1.03 5.51 6.00
CA ARG A 109 -0.18 6.20 6.45
C ARG A 109 -0.41 6.02 7.95
N LYS A 110 -0.30 4.78 8.45
CA LYS A 110 -0.43 4.50 9.89
C LYS A 110 0.63 5.21 10.74
N GLN A 111 1.85 5.30 10.24
CA GLN A 111 2.95 6.00 10.96
C GLN A 111 2.71 7.51 11.07
N VAL A 112 2.10 8.12 10.07
CA VAL A 112 1.87 9.58 10.06
C VAL A 112 0.48 9.96 10.59
N ALA A 113 -0.42 9.01 10.84
CA ALA A 113 -1.81 9.26 11.21
C ALA A 113 -1.92 10.18 12.43
N ALA A 114 -1.24 9.86 13.53
CA ALA A 114 -1.27 10.69 14.75
C ALA A 114 -0.76 12.12 14.53
N LYS A 115 0.29 12.28 13.72
CA LYS A 115 0.82 13.61 13.37
C LYS A 115 -0.13 14.38 12.45
N ALA A 116 -0.79 13.67 11.53
CA ALA A 116 -1.78 14.24 10.63
C ALA A 116 -3.01 14.72 11.39
N GLU A 117 -3.48 13.93 12.37
CA GLU A 117 -4.59 14.28 13.26
C GLU A 117 -4.31 15.56 14.06
N LEU A 118 -3.13 15.66 14.69
CA LEU A 118 -2.74 16.86 15.41
C LEU A 118 -2.71 18.10 14.50
N ARG A 119 -2.17 17.98 13.27
CA ARG A 119 -2.17 19.08 12.31
C ARG A 119 -3.57 19.44 11.81
N ALA A 120 -4.45 18.46 11.67
CA ALA A 120 -5.84 18.70 11.31
C ALA A 120 -6.57 19.46 12.44
N GLU A 121 -6.39 19.04 13.71
CA GLU A 121 -6.90 19.79 14.87
C GLU A 121 -6.42 21.24 14.87
N ASP A 122 -5.12 21.47 14.66
CA ASP A 122 -4.55 22.83 14.64
C ASP A 122 -5.19 23.69 13.55
N ARG A 123 -5.39 23.15 12.34
CA ARG A 123 -6.04 23.87 11.23
C ARG A 123 -7.51 24.19 11.53
N VAL A 124 -8.23 23.25 12.13
CA VAL A 124 -9.63 23.45 12.56
C VAL A 124 -9.70 24.54 13.61
N ILE A 125 -8.82 24.52 14.60
CA ILE A 125 -8.77 25.54 15.65
C ILE A 125 -8.43 26.90 15.05
N GLU A 126 -7.48 26.96 14.14
CA GLU A 126 -7.10 28.20 13.44
C GLU A 126 -8.27 28.81 12.64
N ALA A 127 -9.04 27.97 11.94
CA ALA A 127 -10.25 28.39 11.23
C ALA A 127 -11.34 28.90 12.19
N LEU A 128 -11.43 28.35 13.41
CA LEU A 128 -12.43 28.73 14.41
C LEU A 128 -12.09 30.02 15.15
N VAL A 129 -10.82 30.24 15.50
CA VAL A 129 -10.41 31.34 16.41
C VAL A 129 -9.47 32.36 15.77
N GLY A 130 -9.01 32.09 14.53
CA GLY A 130 -8.06 32.90 13.78
C GLY A 130 -6.59 32.65 14.16
N GLU A 131 -5.69 33.10 13.26
CA GLU A 131 -4.23 32.90 13.40
C GLU A 131 -3.64 33.55 14.65
N ASN A 132 -4.19 34.71 15.08
CA ASN A 132 -3.67 35.53 16.18
C ASN A 132 -4.26 35.18 17.55
N ALA A 133 -4.98 34.04 17.67
CA ALA A 133 -5.57 33.66 18.95
C ALA A 133 -4.50 33.25 19.98
N SER A 134 -4.76 33.64 21.25
CA SER A 134 -3.86 33.27 22.36
C SER A 134 -3.79 31.75 22.55
N GLU A 135 -2.68 31.26 23.08
CA GLU A 135 -2.49 29.82 23.34
C GLU A 135 -3.58 29.29 24.30
N SER A 136 -3.98 30.08 25.28
CA SER A 136 -5.07 29.72 26.21
C SER A 136 -6.41 29.55 25.50
N THR A 137 -6.71 30.38 24.52
CA THR A 137 -7.90 30.28 23.67
C THR A 137 -7.83 29.02 22.80
N ARG A 138 -6.69 28.78 22.16
CA ARG A 138 -6.47 27.58 21.33
C ARG A 138 -6.67 26.29 22.14
N GLN A 139 -6.13 26.22 23.36
CA GLN A 139 -6.30 25.07 24.25
C GLN A 139 -7.74 24.85 24.67
N LYS A 140 -8.47 25.92 24.96
CA LYS A 140 -9.90 25.83 25.29
C LYS A 140 -10.70 25.27 24.11
N PHE A 141 -10.50 25.78 22.92
CA PHE A 141 -11.18 25.29 21.72
C PHE A 141 -10.77 23.87 21.35
N ARG A 142 -9.50 23.49 21.57
CA ARG A 142 -9.04 22.11 21.38
C ARG A 142 -9.76 21.14 22.32
N LYS A 143 -10.00 21.53 23.56
CA LYS A 143 -10.77 20.74 24.51
C LYS A 143 -12.22 20.57 24.06
N MET A 144 -12.88 21.66 23.69
CA MET A 144 -14.26 21.65 23.17
C MET A 144 -14.40 20.80 21.91
N LEU A 145 -13.41 20.84 21.01
CA LEU A 145 -13.38 20.01 19.80
C LEU A 145 -13.31 18.51 20.12
N ARG A 146 -12.46 18.12 21.08
CA ARG A 146 -12.33 16.72 21.52
C ARG A 146 -13.52 16.22 22.31
N GLU A 147 -14.21 17.09 23.01
CA GLU A 147 -15.45 16.80 23.75
C GLU A 147 -16.69 16.77 22.83
N GLY A 148 -16.55 17.16 21.56
CA GLY A 148 -17.61 17.10 20.55
C GLY A 148 -18.57 18.30 20.60
N GLU A 149 -18.31 19.32 21.42
CA GLU A 149 -19.18 20.51 21.57
C GLU A 149 -19.24 21.37 20.28
N LEU A 150 -18.29 21.16 19.37
CA LEU A 150 -18.18 21.94 18.12
C LEU A 150 -18.63 21.15 16.88
N ASN A 151 -19.23 19.98 17.03
CA ASN A 151 -19.60 19.10 15.91
C ASN A 151 -20.59 19.72 14.92
N GLU A 152 -21.49 20.61 15.41
CA GLU A 152 -22.49 21.30 14.58
C GLU A 152 -21.96 22.59 13.96
N LYS A 153 -20.71 22.98 14.23
CA LYS A 153 -20.16 24.24 13.77
C LYS A 153 -19.52 24.07 12.39
N GLU A 154 -20.03 24.76 11.41
CA GLU A 154 -19.46 24.82 10.07
C GLU A 154 -18.22 25.73 10.03
N ILE A 155 -17.20 25.32 9.33
CA ILE A 155 -15.95 26.05 9.11
C ILE A 155 -15.54 25.97 7.65
N GLU A 156 -14.89 27.01 7.15
CA GLU A 156 -14.26 27.02 5.83
C GLU A 156 -12.77 26.79 5.97
N ILE A 157 -12.22 25.80 5.26
CA ILE A 157 -10.80 25.49 5.23
C ILE A 157 -10.33 25.42 3.78
N THR A 158 -9.30 26.18 3.44
CA THR A 158 -8.64 26.06 2.15
C THR A 158 -7.75 24.82 2.15
N ILE A 159 -8.00 23.90 1.23
CA ILE A 159 -7.20 22.69 1.04
C ILE A 159 -6.46 22.82 -0.28
N ASP A 160 -5.14 22.71 -0.22
CA ASP A 160 -4.34 22.55 -1.44
C ASP A 160 -4.62 21.18 -2.03
N ASP A 161 -5.23 21.14 -3.19
CA ASP A 161 -5.56 19.89 -3.87
C ASP A 161 -4.28 19.28 -4.45
N ALA A 162 -3.60 18.47 -3.63
CA ALA A 162 -2.41 17.72 -4.05
C ALA A 162 -2.71 16.63 -5.11
N THR A 163 -3.99 16.46 -5.47
CA THR A 163 -4.41 15.51 -6.51
C THR A 163 -4.13 16.02 -7.93
N GLY A 164 -3.82 17.30 -8.11
CA GLY A 164 -3.46 17.86 -9.43
C GLY A 164 -2.04 17.54 -9.91
N ALA A 165 -1.16 17.00 -9.07
CA ALA A 165 0.26 16.76 -9.40
C ALA A 165 0.59 15.31 -9.78
N GLY A 166 -0.35 14.56 -10.32
CA GLY A 166 -0.08 13.15 -10.62
C GLY A 166 -1.14 12.48 -11.47
N MET A 167 -1.66 13.14 -12.49
CA MET A 167 -2.38 12.39 -13.52
C MET A 167 -1.36 11.56 -14.30
N PRO A 168 -1.59 10.24 -14.45
CA PRO A 168 -0.72 9.41 -15.27
C PRO A 168 -0.72 9.93 -16.69
N THR A 169 0.41 10.46 -17.15
CA THR A 169 0.65 10.69 -18.57
C THR A 169 0.69 9.34 -19.24
N PHE A 170 -0.33 9.03 -20.03
CA PHE A 170 -0.29 7.84 -20.88
C PHE A 170 0.67 8.12 -22.03
N ASP A 171 1.85 7.50 -22.00
CA ASP A 171 2.73 7.41 -23.15
C ASP A 171 2.07 6.52 -24.21
N ILE A 172 1.73 7.10 -25.35
CA ILE A 172 1.23 6.33 -26.50
C ILE A 172 2.44 5.67 -27.16
N PRO A 173 2.56 4.32 -27.18
CA PRO A 173 3.66 3.65 -27.85
C PRO A 173 3.65 3.98 -29.34
N GLY A 174 4.69 4.67 -29.82
CA GLY A 174 4.88 4.96 -31.25
C GLY A 174 4.99 6.44 -31.65
N MET A 175 4.83 7.38 -30.73
CA MET A 175 5.05 8.81 -31.01
C MET A 175 5.95 9.45 -29.93
N PRO A 176 7.27 9.46 -30.11
CA PRO A 176 8.16 10.17 -29.19
C PRO A 176 7.95 11.67 -29.31
N GLY A 177 7.48 12.29 -28.21
CA GLY A 177 7.33 13.76 -28.09
C GLY A 177 5.91 14.31 -28.11
N ALA A 178 4.86 13.50 -28.25
CA ALA A 178 3.49 13.97 -28.11
C ALA A 178 3.05 13.93 -26.63
N GLN A 179 3.41 14.95 -25.86
CA GLN A 179 2.76 15.25 -24.59
C GLN A 179 1.38 15.83 -24.91
N MET A 180 0.36 14.99 -24.99
CA MET A 180 -1.01 15.45 -24.93
C MET A 180 -1.31 15.88 -23.49
N GLY A 181 -1.04 17.14 -23.18
CA GLY A 181 -1.65 17.81 -22.04
C GLY A 181 -3.17 17.63 -22.19
N MET A 182 -3.84 17.20 -21.10
CA MET A 182 -5.27 17.04 -21.03
C MET A 182 -5.97 18.27 -21.64
N LEU A 183 -6.55 18.09 -22.81
CA LEU A 183 -7.57 18.99 -23.35
C LEU A 183 -8.72 19.03 -22.32
N ASN A 184 -8.90 20.17 -21.72
CA ASN A 184 -9.97 20.43 -20.75
C ASN A 184 -11.30 20.25 -21.49
N ILE A 185 -11.89 19.05 -21.40
CA ILE A 185 -13.14 18.69 -22.08
C ILE A 185 -14.25 19.68 -21.71
N GLY A 186 -14.18 20.30 -20.52
CA GLY A 186 -15.08 21.36 -20.08
C GLY A 186 -15.03 22.61 -20.98
N ASP A 187 -13.85 23.03 -21.40
CA ASP A 187 -13.67 24.20 -22.28
C ASP A 187 -14.08 23.92 -23.73
N MET A 188 -13.94 22.65 -24.15
CA MET A 188 -14.35 22.25 -25.52
C MET A 188 -15.87 22.08 -25.63
N VAL A 189 -16.54 21.58 -24.59
CA VAL A 189 -18.01 21.46 -24.54
C VAL A 189 -18.66 22.84 -24.41
N GLY A 190 -18.08 23.77 -23.62
CA GLY A 190 -18.58 25.13 -23.47
C GLY A 190 -18.50 25.97 -24.75
N LYS A 191 -17.54 25.70 -25.64
CA LYS A 191 -17.42 26.36 -26.95
C LYS A 191 -18.26 25.71 -28.06
N ALA A 192 -18.62 24.44 -27.93
CA ALA A 192 -19.41 23.71 -28.92
C ALA A 192 -20.92 23.93 -28.76
N PHE A 193 -21.38 24.25 -27.55
CA PHE A 193 -22.78 24.56 -27.25
C PHE A 193 -22.92 26.03 -26.82
N GLY A 194 -22.58 26.94 -27.76
CA GLY A 194 -22.85 28.38 -27.59
C GLY A 194 -24.31 28.65 -27.28
N THR A 195 -24.58 29.23 -26.11
CA THR A 195 -25.91 29.73 -25.76
C THR A 195 -26.37 30.76 -26.78
N PRO A 196 -27.56 30.64 -27.39
CA PRO A 196 -28.16 31.71 -28.18
C PRO A 196 -28.60 32.82 -27.25
N LYS A 197 -28.44 34.08 -27.75
CA LYS A 197 -28.95 35.29 -27.14
C LYS A 197 -30.45 35.26 -26.90
#